data_90d27b98f91cd2f7aff7b3bcd3faaf95
#
_entry.id   90d27b98f91cd2f7aff7b3bcd3faaf95
#
_cell.length_a   1.000
_cell.length_b   1.000
_cell.length_c   1.000
_cell.angle_alpha   90.00
_cell.angle_beta   90.00
_cell.angle_gamma   90.00
#
_symmetry.space_group_name_H-M   'P 1'
#
loop_
_entity.id
_entity.type
_entity.pdbx_description
1 polymer ?
#
loop_
_entity_poly.entity_id
_entity_poly.type
_entity_poly.pdbx_seq_one_letter_code
_entity_poly.pdbx_strand_id
1 'polypeptide(L)'
;MYYYNIHDIIRVESDVILFELEYFKSKQFEKSDLSIKTSDSLQGGLRFTRKIIEDRSNNSHKILYTEHFGSAGAQFSIEFGERIEVTINKLISNSKHVLYVNLVEPLLRFLFISRGFILLHSACLDKNASGLLMSAPPDTGKTTTVLKCVKKGYSFLSDDMTIIRLPNEALCFPKPMTISSHTFKTAVSVSNYRDTDRSLRLRSLVHSKTGRAFMHKLAKLNVPIFTINTIGQSIVRPPKYSINSILQDAKIKKDAKVDNLYFLKREGNEFIQLDTTTALDLAIENSDDAFIFPPYAELLKYISINGKTALELLEEEKKLLISFLSGISCYMVKSETRAWFNMIIKSTEKKA
;
A
#
# COMPACT_ATOMS: atom_id res chain seq x y z
N MET A 1 2.83 -23.44 2.32
CA MET A 1 1.85 -22.48 2.84
C MET A 1 2.55 -21.51 3.76
N TYR A 2 2.32 -20.20 3.60
CA TYR A 2 2.85 -19.11 4.42
C TYR A 2 1.70 -18.51 5.23
N TYR A 3 1.97 -18.10 6.47
CA TYR A 3 0.98 -17.58 7.41
C TYR A 3 1.44 -16.22 7.92
N TYR A 4 0.53 -15.23 7.92
CA TYR A 4 0.79 -13.87 8.36
C TYR A 4 -0.32 -13.43 9.32
N ASN A 5 0.07 -12.94 10.49
CA ASN A 5 -0.86 -12.43 11.50
C ASN A 5 -0.63 -10.93 11.68
N ILE A 6 -1.51 -10.13 11.10
CA ILE A 6 -1.38 -8.68 11.13
C ILE A 6 -2.04 -8.16 12.40
N HIS A 7 -1.25 -7.96 13.44
CA HIS A 7 -1.66 -7.41 14.76
C HIS A 7 -2.83 -8.14 15.43
N ASP A 8 -3.02 -9.42 15.19
CA ASP A 8 -4.20 -10.20 15.62
C ASP A 8 -5.54 -9.68 15.07
N ILE A 9 -5.49 -8.75 14.11
CA ILE A 9 -6.66 -8.16 13.46
C ILE A 9 -7.04 -8.96 12.20
N ILE A 10 -6.05 -9.25 11.34
CA ILE A 10 -6.27 -9.98 10.08
C ILE A 10 -5.25 -11.10 9.97
N ARG A 11 -5.74 -12.29 9.62
CA ARG A 11 -4.94 -13.48 9.37
C ARG A 11 -4.95 -13.83 7.89
N VAL A 12 -3.78 -13.90 7.28
CA VAL A 12 -3.60 -14.21 5.87
C VAL A 12 -2.84 -15.50 5.71
N GLU A 13 -3.36 -16.43 4.92
CA GLU A 13 -2.63 -17.60 4.46
C GLU A 13 -2.38 -17.54 2.96
N SER A 14 -1.25 -18.02 2.49
CA SER A 14 -0.89 -18.00 1.08
C SER A 14 0.06 -19.13 0.73
N ASP A 15 -0.10 -19.74 -0.44
CA ASP A 15 0.89 -20.64 -1.02
C ASP A 15 2.03 -19.88 -1.72
N VAL A 16 1.86 -18.58 -1.94
CA VAL A 16 2.88 -17.67 -2.48
C VAL A 16 3.42 -16.78 -1.37
N ILE A 17 4.74 -16.61 -1.31
CA ILE A 17 5.38 -15.71 -0.34
C ILE A 17 4.99 -14.25 -0.62
N LEU A 18 4.48 -13.56 0.40
CA LEU A 18 4.11 -12.14 0.35
C LEU A 18 5.18 -11.34 1.10
N PHE A 19 6.16 -10.81 0.36
CA PHE A 19 7.28 -10.07 0.95
C PHE A 19 6.86 -8.82 1.72
N GLU A 20 5.77 -8.20 1.30
CA GLU A 20 5.21 -7.02 1.94
C GLU A 20 4.64 -7.34 3.35
N LEU A 21 4.33 -8.60 3.63
CA LEU A 21 3.83 -9.08 4.92
C LEU A 21 4.88 -9.85 5.75
N GLU A 22 6.15 -9.92 5.31
CA GLU A 22 7.18 -10.75 5.98
C GLU A 22 7.36 -10.41 7.46
N TYR A 23 7.16 -9.15 7.86
CA TYR A 23 7.20 -8.73 9.26
C TYR A 23 6.13 -9.43 10.12
N PHE A 24 4.99 -9.78 9.53
CA PHE A 24 3.85 -10.40 10.20
C PHE A 24 3.83 -11.93 10.09
N LYS A 25 4.92 -12.52 9.60
CA LYS A 25 5.02 -13.97 9.48
C LYS A 25 4.77 -14.66 10.81
N SER A 26 3.95 -15.70 10.79
CA SER A 26 3.50 -16.40 11.97
C SER A 26 3.53 -17.92 11.79
N LYS A 27 3.22 -18.63 12.87
CA LYS A 27 2.89 -20.04 12.83
C LYS A 27 1.50 -20.23 12.19
N GLN A 28 1.20 -21.46 11.79
CA GLN A 28 -0.12 -21.84 11.31
C GLN A 28 -1.21 -21.53 12.34
N PHE A 29 -2.36 -21.08 11.86
CA PHE A 29 -3.57 -20.84 12.62
C PHE A 29 -4.74 -21.65 12.02
N GLU A 30 -5.80 -21.84 12.80
CA GLU A 30 -6.94 -22.68 12.39
C GLU A 30 -7.82 -21.98 11.33
N LYS A 31 -8.01 -20.66 11.44
CA LYS A 31 -8.90 -19.88 10.55
C LYS A 31 -8.18 -18.64 10.05
N SER A 32 -8.21 -18.44 8.72
CA SER A 32 -7.73 -17.24 8.04
C SER A 32 -8.89 -16.35 7.62
N ASP A 33 -8.64 -15.06 7.47
CA ASP A 33 -9.58 -14.07 6.92
C ASP A 33 -9.41 -13.93 5.40
N LEU A 34 -8.19 -14.14 4.92
CA LEU A 34 -7.81 -14.11 3.52
C LEU A 34 -6.94 -15.33 3.19
N SER A 35 -7.36 -16.12 2.21
CA SER A 35 -6.62 -17.28 1.70
C SER A 35 -6.24 -17.07 0.24
N ILE A 36 -4.98 -17.28 -0.11
CA ILE A 36 -4.47 -17.13 -1.47
C ILE A 36 -3.88 -18.45 -1.94
N LYS A 37 -4.41 -18.98 -3.04
CA LYS A 37 -4.02 -20.26 -3.62
C LYS A 37 -3.64 -20.10 -5.09
N THR A 38 -2.64 -20.83 -5.55
CA THR A 38 -2.29 -20.94 -6.96
C THR A 38 -3.00 -22.14 -7.58
N SER A 39 -3.53 -21.96 -8.78
CA SER A 39 -4.16 -23.04 -9.54
C SER A 39 -3.81 -22.95 -11.01
N ASP A 40 -3.53 -24.10 -11.61
CA ASP A 40 -3.35 -24.23 -13.05
C ASP A 40 -4.70 -24.45 -13.79
N SER A 41 -5.80 -24.66 -13.04
CA SER A 41 -7.13 -24.95 -13.59
C SER A 41 -7.96 -23.73 -13.97
N LEU A 42 -7.45 -22.52 -13.74
CA LEU A 42 -8.12 -21.32 -14.23
C LEU A 42 -8.01 -21.25 -15.74
N GLN A 43 -9.08 -21.69 -16.41
CA GLN A 43 -9.15 -21.69 -17.88
C GLN A 43 -9.52 -20.29 -18.36
N GLY A 44 -8.74 -19.78 -19.31
CA GLY A 44 -9.00 -18.53 -19.99
C GLY A 44 -9.19 -18.70 -21.48
N GLY A 45 -10.09 -17.90 -22.03
CA GLY A 45 -10.31 -17.83 -23.48
C GLY A 45 -9.10 -17.23 -24.21
N LEU A 46 -9.02 -17.51 -25.50
CA LEU A 46 -8.02 -16.94 -26.41
C LEU A 46 -8.40 -15.52 -26.83
N ARG A 47 -7.42 -14.61 -26.91
CA ARG A 47 -7.41 -13.25 -27.48
C ARG A 47 -7.65 -12.12 -26.49
N PHE A 48 -7.18 -10.91 -26.86
CA PHE A 48 -7.23 -9.60 -26.21
C PHE A 48 -8.60 -9.25 -25.59
N THR A 49 -9.03 -9.99 -24.58
CA THR A 49 -10.31 -9.81 -23.93
C THR A 49 -10.11 -9.69 -22.44
N ARG A 50 -10.67 -8.62 -21.89
CA ARG A 50 -10.91 -8.52 -20.47
C ARG A 50 -12.33 -9.01 -20.20
N LYS A 51 -12.47 -9.91 -19.25
CA LYS A 51 -13.77 -10.47 -18.87
C LYS A 51 -13.85 -10.60 -17.35
N ILE A 52 -14.97 -10.13 -16.80
CA ILE A 52 -15.34 -10.37 -15.41
C ILE A 52 -16.63 -11.17 -15.43
N ILE A 53 -16.64 -12.31 -14.77
CA ILE A 53 -17.80 -13.17 -14.60
C ILE A 53 -18.11 -13.17 -13.12
N GLU A 54 -19.35 -12.79 -12.77
CA GLU A 54 -19.89 -12.89 -11.43
C GLU A 54 -20.80 -14.11 -11.33
N ASP A 55 -20.60 -14.93 -10.30
CA ASP A 55 -21.46 -16.04 -9.96
C ASP A 55 -21.97 -15.86 -8.53
N ARG A 56 -23.29 -15.83 -8.37
CA ARG A 56 -23.99 -15.73 -7.08
C ARG A 56 -24.86 -16.96 -6.85
N SER A 57 -24.34 -18.12 -7.13
CA SER A 57 -25.04 -19.39 -6.92
C SER A 57 -24.72 -19.96 -5.52
N ASN A 58 -25.68 -20.70 -4.95
CA ASN A 58 -25.49 -21.51 -3.73
C ASN A 58 -24.95 -20.77 -2.51
N ASN A 59 -25.42 -19.53 -2.22
CA ASN A 59 -24.92 -18.70 -1.13
C ASN A 59 -23.43 -18.32 -1.24
N SER A 60 -22.76 -18.55 -2.37
CA SER A 60 -21.43 -18.07 -2.64
C SER A 60 -21.46 -16.87 -3.59
N HIS A 61 -20.60 -15.90 -3.34
CA HIS A 61 -20.38 -14.76 -4.22
C HIS A 61 -18.96 -14.87 -4.78
N LYS A 62 -18.86 -15.27 -6.03
CA LYS A 62 -17.58 -15.52 -6.69
C LYS A 62 -17.41 -14.63 -7.92
N ILE A 63 -16.22 -14.09 -8.07
CA ILE A 63 -15.79 -13.32 -9.24
C ILE A 63 -14.67 -14.05 -9.94
N LEU A 64 -14.77 -14.21 -11.24
CA LEU A 64 -13.66 -14.66 -12.09
C LEU A 64 -13.23 -13.50 -12.98
N TYR A 65 -11.99 -13.08 -12.84
CA TYR A 65 -11.34 -12.09 -13.69
C TYR A 65 -10.36 -12.77 -14.65
N THR A 66 -10.48 -12.44 -15.93
CA THR A 66 -9.56 -12.90 -16.96
C THR A 66 -9.15 -11.74 -17.85
N GLU A 67 -7.86 -11.61 -18.09
CA GLU A 67 -7.30 -10.62 -19.02
C GLU A 67 -6.15 -11.24 -19.78
N HIS A 68 -6.22 -11.22 -21.13
CA HIS A 68 -5.25 -11.87 -22.00
C HIS A 68 -4.48 -10.90 -22.87
N PHE A 69 -3.20 -11.20 -23.05
CA PHE A 69 -2.32 -10.60 -24.04
C PHE A 69 -1.70 -11.73 -24.89
N GLY A 70 -2.34 -12.03 -26.01
CA GLY A 70 -1.99 -13.21 -26.82
C GLY A 70 -2.23 -14.52 -26.05
N SER A 71 -1.23 -15.38 -25.98
CA SER A 71 -1.27 -16.65 -25.25
C SER A 71 -1.04 -16.48 -23.74
N ALA A 72 -0.54 -15.34 -23.29
CA ALA A 72 -0.34 -15.05 -21.86
C ALA A 72 -1.56 -14.34 -21.31
N GLY A 73 -1.97 -14.70 -20.09
CA GLY A 73 -3.11 -14.06 -19.43
C GLY A 73 -2.99 -14.06 -17.92
N ALA A 74 -3.34 -12.95 -17.30
CA ALA A 74 -3.54 -12.85 -15.87
C ALA A 74 -4.97 -13.25 -15.51
N GLN A 75 -5.11 -14.24 -14.63
CA GLN A 75 -6.39 -14.79 -14.23
C GLN A 75 -6.43 -15.00 -12.73
N PHE A 76 -7.53 -14.61 -12.13
CA PHE A 76 -7.80 -14.90 -10.74
C PHE A 76 -9.31 -15.01 -10.48
N SER A 77 -9.67 -15.69 -9.40
CA SER A 77 -11.02 -15.64 -8.86
C SER A 77 -10.97 -15.17 -7.41
N ILE A 78 -12.01 -14.47 -6.99
CA ILE A 78 -12.23 -14.09 -5.59
C ILE A 78 -13.58 -14.65 -5.19
N GLU A 79 -13.62 -15.36 -4.10
CA GLU A 79 -14.85 -15.87 -3.49
C GLU A 79 -15.03 -15.21 -2.12
N PHE A 80 -16.18 -14.57 -1.95
CA PHE A 80 -16.54 -13.89 -0.71
C PHE A 80 -17.48 -14.78 0.10
N GLY A 81 -17.05 -15.17 1.29
CA GLY A 81 -17.77 -16.02 2.21
C GLY A 81 -17.40 -15.66 3.66
N GLU A 82 -17.36 -16.65 4.55
CA GLU A 82 -16.84 -16.46 5.90
C GLU A 82 -15.38 -15.98 5.94
N ARG A 83 -14.63 -16.29 4.89
CA ARG A 83 -13.31 -15.78 4.57
C ARG A 83 -13.26 -15.40 3.09
N ILE A 84 -12.31 -14.59 2.70
CA ILE A 84 -12.05 -14.28 1.30
C ILE A 84 -11.08 -15.31 0.76
N GLU A 85 -11.47 -16.03 -0.31
CA GLU A 85 -10.59 -16.95 -1.02
C GLU A 85 -10.19 -16.37 -2.37
N VAL A 86 -8.89 -16.20 -2.59
CA VAL A 86 -8.31 -15.73 -3.86
C VAL A 86 -7.57 -16.89 -4.51
N THR A 87 -8.01 -17.27 -5.70
CA THR A 87 -7.29 -18.25 -6.53
C THR A 87 -6.65 -17.53 -7.70
N ILE A 88 -5.34 -17.68 -7.88
CA ILE A 88 -4.56 -17.01 -8.91
C ILE A 88 -3.92 -18.02 -9.87
N ASN A 89 -3.67 -17.61 -11.11
CA ASN A 89 -2.91 -18.44 -12.03
C ASN A 89 -1.39 -18.27 -11.82
N LYS A 90 -0.62 -19.15 -12.46
CA LYS A 90 0.86 -19.19 -12.36
C LYS A 90 1.54 -17.89 -12.80
N LEU A 91 0.97 -17.15 -13.76
CA LEU A 91 1.53 -15.87 -14.20
C LEU A 91 1.52 -14.85 -13.06
N ILE A 92 0.40 -14.72 -12.35
CA ILE A 92 0.27 -13.81 -11.21
C ILE A 92 1.15 -14.28 -10.04
N SER A 93 1.21 -15.59 -9.75
CA SER A 93 2.02 -16.12 -8.66
C SER A 93 3.52 -15.85 -8.83
N ASN A 94 4.00 -15.75 -10.07
CA ASN A 94 5.38 -15.37 -10.38
C ASN A 94 5.65 -13.87 -10.20
N SER A 95 4.62 -13.03 -10.26
CA SER A 95 4.72 -11.57 -10.08
C SER A 95 4.20 -11.16 -8.69
N LYS A 96 4.89 -11.57 -7.63
CA LYS A 96 4.47 -11.44 -6.22
C LYS A 96 4.10 -10.01 -5.84
N HIS A 97 4.81 -9.02 -6.36
CA HIS A 97 4.52 -7.62 -6.07
C HIS A 97 3.20 -7.16 -6.72
N VAL A 98 2.91 -7.59 -7.96
CA VAL A 98 1.61 -7.31 -8.60
C VAL A 98 0.48 -8.00 -7.85
N LEU A 99 0.67 -9.25 -7.47
CA LEU A 99 -0.28 -9.97 -6.61
C LEU A 99 -0.60 -9.15 -5.36
N TYR A 100 0.44 -8.70 -4.65
CA TYR A 100 0.24 -7.96 -3.42
C TYR A 100 -0.47 -6.62 -3.64
N VAL A 101 0.08 -5.75 -4.49
CA VAL A 101 -0.43 -4.37 -4.66
C VAL A 101 -1.80 -4.32 -5.32
N ASN A 102 -2.06 -5.22 -6.28
CA ASN A 102 -3.29 -5.15 -7.07
C ASN A 102 -4.44 -6.02 -6.54
N LEU A 103 -4.16 -7.02 -5.71
CA LEU A 103 -5.18 -7.93 -5.17
C LEU A 103 -5.19 -7.96 -3.64
N VAL A 104 -4.04 -8.23 -3.02
CA VAL A 104 -3.99 -8.46 -1.56
C VAL A 104 -4.23 -7.18 -0.79
N GLU A 105 -3.51 -6.11 -1.10
CA GLU A 105 -3.57 -4.84 -0.37
C GLU A 105 -4.96 -4.17 -0.45
N PRO A 106 -5.64 -4.12 -1.61
CA PRO A 106 -7.01 -3.65 -1.67
C PRO A 106 -8.00 -4.48 -0.83
N LEU A 107 -7.85 -5.81 -0.81
CA LEU A 107 -8.69 -6.66 0.04
C LEU A 107 -8.38 -6.45 1.52
N LEU A 108 -7.12 -6.24 1.90
CA LEU A 108 -6.74 -5.88 3.26
C LEU A 108 -7.37 -4.56 3.70
N ARG A 109 -7.43 -3.52 2.81
CA ARG A 109 -8.12 -2.25 3.12
C ARG A 109 -9.55 -2.51 3.57
N PHE A 110 -10.32 -3.24 2.78
CA PHE A 110 -11.72 -3.53 3.10
C PHE A 110 -11.88 -4.43 4.33
N LEU A 111 -10.99 -5.40 4.53
CA LEU A 111 -10.97 -6.21 5.74
C LEU A 111 -10.69 -5.36 6.99
N PHE A 112 -9.74 -4.41 6.92
CA PHE A 112 -9.48 -3.49 8.02
C PHE A 112 -10.70 -2.61 8.32
N ILE A 113 -11.32 -2.03 7.30
CA ILE A 113 -12.52 -1.21 7.46
C ILE A 113 -13.65 -2.01 8.12
N SER A 114 -13.90 -3.24 7.66
CA SER A 114 -14.95 -4.11 8.22
C SER A 114 -14.73 -4.46 9.70
N ARG A 115 -13.52 -4.19 10.23
CA ARG A 115 -13.11 -4.39 11.62
C ARG A 115 -12.92 -3.10 12.40
N GLY A 116 -13.29 -1.96 11.83
CA GLY A 116 -13.18 -0.65 12.47
C GLY A 116 -11.78 -0.05 12.47
N PHE A 117 -10.90 -0.50 11.57
CA PHE A 117 -9.56 0.04 11.37
C PHE A 117 -9.45 0.74 10.02
N ILE A 118 -8.51 1.68 9.89
CA ILE A 118 -8.21 2.37 8.64
C ILE A 118 -6.82 1.92 8.15
N LEU A 119 -6.69 1.60 6.89
CA LEU A 119 -5.39 1.42 6.23
C LEU A 119 -5.06 2.72 5.47
N LEU A 120 -4.47 3.68 6.18
CA LEU A 120 -4.20 5.02 5.67
C LEU A 120 -2.93 5.05 4.81
N HIS A 121 -2.99 5.67 3.63
CA HIS A 121 -1.80 5.93 2.80
C HIS A 121 -0.93 7.02 3.45
N SER A 122 -0.06 6.58 4.34
CA SER A 122 0.82 7.45 5.13
C SER A 122 2.08 6.73 5.57
N ALA A 123 3.10 7.49 5.93
CA ALA A 123 4.25 7.04 6.70
C ALA A 123 4.06 7.38 8.17
N CYS A 124 4.51 6.50 9.06
CA CYS A 124 4.49 6.72 10.50
C CYS A 124 5.84 6.45 11.14
N LEU A 125 6.23 7.35 12.02
CA LEU A 125 7.46 7.31 12.80
C LEU A 125 7.13 7.68 14.26
N ASP A 126 7.95 7.23 15.21
CA ASP A 126 7.79 7.58 16.60
C ASP A 126 9.08 8.16 17.18
N LYS A 127 8.94 9.19 18.01
CA LYS A 127 10.01 9.69 18.86
C LYS A 127 9.43 10.12 20.20
N ASN A 128 10.00 9.60 21.29
CA ASN A 128 9.56 9.91 22.66
C ASN A 128 8.06 9.65 22.89
N ALA A 129 7.55 8.53 22.40
CA ALA A 129 6.14 8.13 22.48
C ALA A 129 5.15 9.07 21.76
N SER A 130 5.63 9.93 20.87
CA SER A 130 4.81 10.79 20.01
C SER A 130 4.95 10.36 18.56
N GLY A 131 3.86 9.90 17.95
CA GLY A 131 3.77 9.45 16.57
C GLY A 131 3.72 10.61 15.59
N LEU A 132 4.60 10.60 14.62
CA LEU A 132 4.65 11.52 13.49
C LEU A 132 4.04 10.85 12.27
N LEU A 133 2.85 11.27 11.84
CA LEU A 133 2.16 10.74 10.69
C LEU A 133 2.29 11.69 9.50
N MET A 134 2.68 11.15 8.33
CA MET A 134 2.87 11.94 7.10
C MET A 134 2.11 11.28 5.95
N SER A 135 1.22 12.04 5.30
CA SER A 135 0.55 11.63 4.07
C SER A 135 0.97 12.52 2.91
N ALA A 136 1.12 11.94 1.73
CA ALA A 136 1.54 12.68 0.54
C ALA A 136 1.25 11.87 -0.72
N PRO A 137 0.99 12.53 -1.85
CA PRO A 137 0.95 11.88 -3.15
C PRO A 137 2.26 11.15 -3.47
N PRO A 138 2.24 10.14 -4.35
CA PRO A 138 3.44 9.44 -4.79
C PRO A 138 4.52 10.41 -5.30
N ASP A 139 5.80 10.05 -5.11
CA ASP A 139 6.98 10.81 -5.56
C ASP A 139 7.15 12.22 -4.95
N THR A 140 6.37 12.59 -3.95
CA THR A 140 6.54 13.83 -3.21
C THR A 140 7.89 13.87 -2.50
N GLY A 141 8.34 12.76 -1.91
CA GLY A 141 9.60 12.64 -1.16
C GLY A 141 9.39 12.14 0.27
N LYS A 142 8.22 11.55 0.55
CA LYS A 142 7.86 10.95 1.85
C LYS A 142 8.95 9.99 2.35
N THR A 143 9.32 8.98 1.55
CA THR A 143 10.36 8.01 1.88
C THR A 143 11.71 8.63 2.22
N THR A 144 12.13 9.68 1.49
CA THR A 144 13.39 10.39 1.81
C THR A 144 13.30 11.06 3.19
N THR A 145 12.15 11.61 3.53
CA THR A 145 11.90 12.23 4.85
C THR A 145 11.92 11.18 5.95
N VAL A 146 11.26 10.03 5.73
CA VAL A 146 11.27 8.87 6.64
C VAL A 146 12.71 8.45 6.97
N LEU A 147 13.53 8.22 5.94
CA LEU A 147 14.93 7.80 6.14
C LEU A 147 15.76 8.84 6.92
N LYS A 148 15.53 10.14 6.68
CA LYS A 148 16.18 11.22 7.45
C LYS A 148 15.75 11.20 8.92
N CYS A 149 14.46 10.99 9.20
CA CYS A 149 13.94 10.88 10.56
C CYS A 149 14.54 9.68 11.29
N VAL A 150 14.58 8.50 10.67
CA VAL A 150 15.15 7.29 11.27
C VAL A 150 16.64 7.51 11.62
N LYS A 151 17.40 8.15 10.73
CA LYS A 151 18.79 8.54 11.01
C LYS A 151 18.93 9.52 12.19
N LYS A 152 17.89 10.28 12.50
CA LYS A 152 17.84 11.18 13.66
C LYS A 152 17.25 10.51 14.91
N GLY A 153 17.19 9.18 14.91
CA GLY A 153 16.78 8.38 16.06
C GLY A 153 15.27 8.19 16.23
N TYR A 154 14.46 8.46 15.18
CA TYR A 154 13.06 8.08 15.19
C TYR A 154 12.91 6.57 14.99
N SER A 155 12.01 5.95 15.71
CA SER A 155 11.59 4.57 15.46
C SER A 155 10.66 4.53 14.24
N PHE A 156 10.80 3.49 13.44
CA PHE A 156 10.02 3.28 12.22
C PHE A 156 8.75 2.48 12.52
N LEU A 157 7.61 2.90 11.97
CA LEU A 157 6.38 2.12 11.96
C LEU A 157 6.00 1.75 10.50
N SER A 158 6.02 2.72 9.59
CA SER A 158 5.61 2.51 8.19
C SER A 158 6.17 3.60 7.26
N ASP A 159 6.19 3.33 5.95
CA ASP A 159 6.57 4.31 4.90
C ASP A 159 5.44 4.58 3.91
N ASP A 160 4.55 3.62 3.69
CA ASP A 160 3.58 3.64 2.60
C ASP A 160 2.14 3.51 3.11
N MET A 161 1.87 2.52 3.95
CA MET A 161 0.58 2.29 4.59
C MET A 161 0.74 2.22 6.10
N THR A 162 -0.16 2.86 6.83
CA THR A 162 -0.23 2.81 8.30
C THR A 162 -1.62 2.33 8.73
N ILE A 163 -1.67 1.39 9.66
CA ILE A 163 -2.95 0.95 10.23
C ILE A 163 -3.31 1.91 11.36
N ILE A 164 -4.49 2.51 11.30
CA ILE A 164 -5.01 3.41 12.31
C ILE A 164 -6.08 2.70 13.13
N ARG A 165 -5.91 2.72 14.44
CA ARG A 165 -6.87 2.29 15.46
C ARG A 165 -7.39 3.53 16.19
N LEU A 166 -8.70 3.68 16.24
CA LEU A 166 -9.31 4.79 16.98
C LEU A 166 -9.03 4.71 18.50
N PRO A 167 -8.92 5.85 19.22
CA PRO A 167 -9.14 7.19 18.67
C PRO A 167 -7.95 7.78 17.92
N ASN A 168 -6.69 7.45 18.24
CA ASN A 168 -5.50 8.09 17.68
C ASN A 168 -4.23 7.22 17.78
N GLU A 169 -4.33 5.95 17.54
CA GLU A 169 -3.20 5.04 17.57
C GLU A 169 -2.83 4.55 16.16
N ALA A 170 -1.56 4.62 15.83
CA ALA A 170 -0.98 4.04 14.64
C ALA A 170 -0.32 2.69 14.97
N LEU A 171 -0.67 1.65 14.26
CA LEU A 171 0.00 0.34 14.30
C LEU A 171 0.97 0.23 13.13
N CYS A 172 2.11 -0.43 13.36
CA CYS A 172 3.12 -0.54 12.32
C CYS A 172 2.65 -1.40 11.13
N PHE A 173 3.10 -1.00 9.95
CA PHE A 173 2.96 -1.77 8.73
C PHE A 173 4.25 -1.65 7.88
N PRO A 174 5.34 -2.30 8.34
CA PRO A 174 6.68 -2.07 7.82
C PRO A 174 6.93 -2.82 6.51
N LYS A 175 6.21 -2.46 5.45
CA LYS A 175 6.43 -2.99 4.10
C LYS A 175 7.82 -2.63 3.58
N PRO A 176 8.43 -3.48 2.72
CA PRO A 176 9.63 -3.10 1.99
C PRO A 176 9.40 -1.88 1.11
N MET A 177 10.26 -0.88 1.24
CA MET A 177 10.19 0.40 0.54
C MET A 177 10.73 0.29 -0.88
N THR A 178 10.11 0.99 -1.82
CA THR A 178 10.67 1.19 -3.17
C THR A 178 11.62 2.38 -3.13
N ILE A 179 12.91 2.15 -3.39
CA ILE A 179 13.93 3.19 -3.31
C ILE A 179 14.50 3.48 -4.68
N SER A 180 14.40 4.76 -5.09
CA SER A 180 15.07 5.25 -6.28
C SER A 180 16.57 5.48 -6.02
N SER A 181 17.38 5.46 -7.07
CA SER A 181 18.81 5.78 -6.98
C SER A 181 19.06 7.18 -6.37
N HIS A 182 18.17 8.13 -6.64
CA HIS A 182 18.23 9.47 -6.05
C HIS A 182 17.96 9.45 -4.54
N THR A 183 16.93 8.73 -4.09
CA THR A 183 16.60 8.60 -2.66
C THR A 183 17.75 7.92 -1.92
N PHE A 184 18.34 6.92 -2.53
CA PHE A 184 19.50 6.21 -1.95
C PHE A 184 20.69 7.15 -1.73
N LYS A 185 21.06 7.94 -2.75
CA LYS A 185 22.18 8.90 -2.67
C LYS A 185 21.95 10.02 -1.66
N THR A 186 20.71 10.47 -1.49
CA THR A 186 20.37 11.59 -0.57
C THR A 186 20.15 11.15 0.87
N ALA A 187 19.73 9.91 1.10
CA ALA A 187 19.34 9.42 2.41
C ALA A 187 20.37 8.49 3.06
N VAL A 188 21.23 7.83 2.29
CA VAL A 188 22.22 6.87 2.78
C VAL A 188 23.63 7.37 2.46
N SER A 189 24.47 7.60 3.48
CA SER A 189 25.90 7.91 3.26
C SER A 189 26.56 6.71 2.60
N VAL A 190 27.14 6.93 1.42
CA VAL A 190 27.59 5.90 0.48
C VAL A 190 28.91 5.24 0.92
N SER A 191 29.04 4.71 2.13
CA SER A 191 30.29 4.00 2.48
C SER A 191 30.29 2.50 2.15
N ASN A 192 29.15 1.85 1.96
CA ASN A 192 29.09 0.39 1.79
C ASN A 192 28.25 -0.12 0.59
N TYR A 193 27.82 0.75 -0.33
CA TYR A 193 27.03 0.31 -1.48
C TYR A 193 27.93 0.11 -2.70
N ARG A 194 28.34 -1.12 -2.96
CA ARG A 194 28.90 -1.52 -4.26
C ARG A 194 27.76 -1.58 -5.28
N ASP A 195 27.74 -0.57 -6.10
CA ASP A 195 26.70 -0.27 -7.07
C ASP A 195 26.68 -1.29 -8.21
N THR A 196 25.62 -2.06 -8.31
CA THR A 196 25.17 -2.65 -9.57
C THR A 196 24.24 -1.63 -10.27
N ASP A 197 24.75 -0.44 -10.50
CA ASP A 197 24.03 0.81 -10.85
C ASP A 197 23.18 0.72 -12.13
N ARG A 198 23.54 -0.13 -13.08
CA ARG A 198 22.80 -0.26 -14.36
C ARG A 198 21.43 -0.91 -14.18
N SER A 199 21.33 -1.94 -13.35
CA SER A 199 20.06 -2.64 -13.12
C SER A 199 19.07 -1.79 -12.31
N LEU A 200 19.56 -1.00 -11.35
CA LEU A 200 18.76 -0.07 -10.56
C LEU A 200 18.22 1.09 -11.41
N ARG A 201 19.01 1.62 -12.36
CA ARG A 201 18.56 2.67 -13.27
C ARG A 201 17.47 2.18 -14.20
N LEU A 202 17.61 1.00 -14.78
CA LEU A 202 16.59 0.37 -15.63
C LEU A 202 15.29 0.11 -14.84
N ARG A 203 15.40 -0.44 -13.64
CA ARG A 203 14.26 -0.68 -12.76
C ARG A 203 13.56 0.62 -12.34
N SER A 204 14.31 1.67 -12.04
CA SER A 204 13.75 2.97 -11.66
C SER A 204 13.08 3.70 -12.83
N LEU A 205 13.51 3.48 -14.07
CA LEU A 205 12.87 4.06 -15.27
C LEU A 205 11.50 3.44 -15.56
N VAL A 206 11.39 2.11 -15.47
CA VAL A 206 10.12 1.39 -15.67
C VAL A 206 9.08 1.79 -14.62
N HIS A 207 9.52 2.02 -13.38
CA HIS A 207 8.65 2.39 -12.24
C HIS A 207 8.54 3.91 -12.02
N SER A 208 8.95 4.75 -13.00
CA SER A 208 8.90 6.21 -12.92
C SER A 208 7.48 6.77 -13.08
N LYS A 209 7.29 8.07 -12.73
CA LYS A 209 6.03 8.81 -12.98
C LYS A 209 5.59 8.72 -14.45
N THR A 210 6.53 8.84 -15.37
CA THR A 210 6.28 8.78 -16.81
C THR A 210 5.78 7.40 -17.23
N GLY A 211 6.37 6.33 -16.68
CA GLY A 211 5.91 4.94 -16.91
C GLY A 211 4.49 4.73 -16.37
N ARG A 212 4.18 5.21 -15.16
CA ARG A 212 2.83 5.10 -14.57
C ARG A 212 1.79 5.90 -15.35
N ALA A 213 2.09 7.15 -15.72
CA ALA A 213 1.19 8.00 -16.51
C ALA A 213 0.92 7.40 -17.92
N PHE A 214 1.93 6.79 -18.52
CA PHE A 214 1.79 6.07 -19.78
C PHE A 214 0.90 4.84 -19.63
N MET A 215 1.10 4.03 -18.58
CA MET A 215 0.27 2.87 -18.28
C MET A 215 -1.19 3.28 -17.99
N HIS A 216 -1.40 4.39 -17.30
CA HIS A 216 -2.75 4.92 -17.05
C HIS A 216 -3.47 5.38 -18.34
N LYS A 217 -2.74 5.97 -19.30
CA LYS A 217 -3.30 6.29 -20.63
C LYS A 217 -3.66 5.01 -21.41
N LEU A 218 -2.82 3.99 -21.35
CA LEU A 218 -3.10 2.71 -21.98
C LEU A 218 -4.31 1.99 -21.35
N ALA A 219 -4.56 2.17 -20.03
CA ALA A 219 -5.74 1.64 -19.35
C ALA A 219 -7.05 2.15 -19.97
N LYS A 220 -7.07 3.42 -20.37
CA LYS A 220 -8.23 4.02 -21.02
C LYS A 220 -8.50 3.49 -22.45
N LEU A 221 -7.51 2.83 -23.07
CA LEU A 221 -7.58 2.29 -24.44
C LEU A 221 -7.97 0.81 -24.48
N ASN A 222 -8.50 0.26 -23.39
CA ASN A 222 -8.91 -1.16 -23.28
C ASN A 222 -7.77 -2.17 -23.50
N VAL A 223 -6.52 -1.75 -23.24
CA VAL A 223 -5.31 -2.59 -23.31
C VAL A 223 -5.23 -3.49 -22.08
N PRO A 224 -4.80 -4.75 -22.17
CA PRO A 224 -4.68 -5.69 -21.04
C PRO A 224 -3.52 -5.32 -20.10
N ILE A 225 -3.69 -4.22 -19.34
CA ILE A 225 -2.64 -3.59 -18.54
C ILE A 225 -2.23 -4.44 -17.37
N PHE A 226 -3.19 -5.09 -16.71
CA PHE A 226 -2.88 -5.96 -15.58
C PHE A 226 -1.97 -7.11 -16.02
N THR A 227 -2.26 -7.74 -17.18
CA THR A 227 -1.41 -8.80 -17.76
C THR A 227 -0.03 -8.26 -18.15
N ILE A 228 0.03 -7.11 -18.86
CA ILE A 228 1.29 -6.50 -19.29
C ILE A 228 2.15 -6.12 -18.07
N ASN A 229 1.55 -5.52 -17.05
CA ASN A 229 2.24 -5.19 -15.79
C ASN A 229 2.74 -6.45 -15.08
N THR A 230 1.93 -7.51 -15.04
CA THR A 230 2.30 -8.80 -14.44
C THR A 230 3.49 -9.41 -15.16
N ILE A 231 3.50 -9.45 -16.50
CA ILE A 231 4.64 -9.93 -17.28
C ILE A 231 5.86 -9.03 -17.03
N GLY A 232 5.71 -7.71 -17.16
CA GLY A 232 6.80 -6.76 -16.98
C GLY A 232 7.48 -6.90 -15.62
N GLN A 233 6.70 -7.02 -14.54
CA GLN A 233 7.24 -7.13 -13.19
C GLN A 233 7.74 -8.54 -12.83
N SER A 234 7.32 -9.58 -13.53
CA SER A 234 7.94 -10.91 -13.40
C SER A 234 9.38 -10.91 -13.94
N ILE A 235 9.66 -10.08 -14.95
CA ILE A 235 10.98 -9.94 -15.57
C ILE A 235 11.82 -8.89 -14.83
N VAL A 236 11.26 -7.71 -14.60
CA VAL A 236 11.93 -6.56 -13.96
C VAL A 236 11.25 -6.25 -12.63
N ARG A 237 11.72 -6.90 -11.58
CA ARG A 237 11.19 -6.69 -10.22
C ARG A 237 11.50 -5.29 -9.69
N PRO A 238 10.56 -4.61 -9.01
CA PRO A 238 10.84 -3.33 -8.37
C PRO A 238 11.92 -3.49 -7.29
N PRO A 239 12.81 -2.49 -7.11
CA PRO A 239 13.82 -2.53 -6.06
C PRO A 239 13.17 -2.28 -4.69
N LYS A 240 12.90 -3.35 -3.97
CA LYS A 240 12.28 -3.34 -2.64
C LYS A 240 13.30 -3.62 -1.55
N TYR A 241 13.34 -2.78 -0.54
CA TYR A 241 14.28 -2.87 0.58
C TYR A 241 13.54 -2.73 1.92
N SER A 242 13.80 -3.61 2.87
CA SER A 242 13.34 -3.42 4.25
C SER A 242 14.11 -2.24 4.88
N ILE A 243 13.51 -1.61 5.89
CA ILE A 243 14.18 -0.49 6.59
C ILE A 243 15.53 -0.92 7.15
N ASN A 244 15.64 -2.13 7.73
CA ASN A 244 16.87 -2.65 8.33
C ASN A 244 17.92 -3.01 7.28
N SER A 245 17.56 -3.30 6.02
CA SER A 245 18.54 -3.49 4.94
C SER A 245 19.16 -2.17 4.47
N ILE A 246 18.52 -1.03 4.75
CA ILE A 246 18.99 0.31 4.40
C ILE A 246 19.71 0.97 5.59
N LEU A 247 19.12 0.87 6.76
CA LEU A 247 19.60 1.42 8.02
C LEU A 247 19.60 0.29 9.05
N GLN A 248 20.78 -0.32 9.28
CA GLN A 248 20.92 -1.53 10.10
C GLN A 248 20.42 -1.34 11.53
N ASP A 249 20.59 -0.14 12.09
CA ASP A 249 20.20 0.20 13.46
C ASP A 249 18.75 0.72 13.57
N ALA A 250 17.96 0.65 12.49
CA ALA A 250 16.58 1.11 12.51
C ALA A 250 15.74 0.27 13.48
N LYS A 251 15.09 0.95 14.43
CA LYS A 251 14.18 0.32 15.37
C LYS A 251 12.77 0.34 14.79
N ILE A 252 12.15 -0.83 14.68
CA ILE A 252 10.73 -0.94 14.32
C ILE A 252 9.93 -0.95 15.62
N LYS A 253 8.96 -0.03 15.75
CA LYS A 253 8.05 0.05 16.89
C LYS A 253 6.68 -0.46 16.47
N LYS A 254 6.01 -1.22 17.35
CA LYS A 254 4.75 -1.89 17.06
C LYS A 254 3.59 -0.91 16.89
N ASP A 255 3.55 0.11 17.73
CA ASP A 255 2.48 1.11 17.79
C ASP A 255 3.00 2.47 18.27
N ALA A 256 2.23 3.52 18.00
CA ALA A 256 2.50 4.87 18.49
C ALA A 256 1.19 5.66 18.64
N LYS A 257 1.09 6.51 19.66
CA LYS A 257 0.03 7.50 19.77
C LYS A 257 0.30 8.62 18.76
N VAL A 258 -0.68 8.97 17.96
CA VAL A 258 -0.58 10.03 16.94
C VAL A 258 -1.33 11.27 17.44
N ASP A 259 -0.62 12.38 17.49
CA ASP A 259 -1.21 13.67 17.86
C ASP A 259 -1.26 14.63 16.64
N ASN A 260 -0.47 14.34 15.59
CA ASN A 260 -0.39 15.20 14.41
C ASN A 260 -0.30 14.41 13.11
N LEU A 261 -1.02 14.89 12.09
CA LEU A 261 -0.91 14.41 10.69
C LEU A 261 -0.44 15.56 9.80
N TYR A 262 0.62 15.30 9.02
CA TYR A 262 1.20 16.25 8.08
C TYR A 262 0.95 15.82 6.64
N PHE A 263 0.25 16.64 5.88
CA PHE A 263 0.10 16.48 4.43
C PHE A 263 1.22 17.23 3.73
N LEU A 264 2.04 16.51 2.94
CA LEU A 264 3.20 17.08 2.28
C LEU A 264 2.85 17.46 0.83
N LYS A 265 3.18 18.68 0.43
CA LYS A 265 2.96 19.15 -0.94
C LYS A 265 4.20 19.84 -1.50
N ARG A 266 4.56 19.50 -2.74
CA ARG A 266 5.76 20.04 -3.39
C ARG A 266 5.47 21.33 -4.13
N GLU A 267 5.16 22.36 -3.40
CA GLU A 267 4.91 23.73 -3.90
C GLU A 267 5.14 24.74 -2.78
N GLY A 268 5.50 25.95 -3.10
CA GLY A 268 5.67 27.04 -2.11
C GLY A 268 6.57 26.70 -0.93
N ASN A 269 6.45 27.46 0.16
CA ASN A 269 7.09 27.18 1.46
C ASN A 269 6.16 27.66 2.57
N GLU A 270 5.23 26.85 2.98
CA GLU A 270 4.16 27.21 3.92
C GLU A 270 3.92 26.08 4.94
N PHE A 271 3.44 26.47 6.11
CA PHE A 271 2.99 25.57 7.16
C PHE A 271 1.61 26.03 7.63
N ILE A 272 0.56 25.30 7.26
CA ILE A 272 -0.83 25.71 7.44
C ILE A 272 -1.55 24.67 8.29
N GLN A 273 -2.24 25.08 9.35
CA GLN A 273 -3.16 24.21 10.06
C GLN A 273 -4.43 24.00 9.24
N LEU A 274 -4.89 22.76 9.18
CA LEU A 274 -6.08 22.38 8.43
C LEU A 274 -7.26 22.13 9.37
N ASP A 275 -8.45 22.43 8.89
CA ASP A 275 -9.68 21.92 9.48
C ASP A 275 -9.90 20.43 9.12
N THR A 276 -10.82 19.79 9.85
CA THR A 276 -11.11 18.36 9.67
C THR A 276 -11.64 18.03 8.27
N THR A 277 -12.42 18.92 7.66
CA THR A 277 -13.01 18.68 6.33
C THR A 277 -11.94 18.68 5.26
N THR A 278 -11.09 19.69 5.24
CA THR A 278 -9.94 19.78 4.31
C THR A 278 -8.98 18.61 4.49
N ALA A 279 -8.70 18.22 5.75
CA ALA A 279 -7.85 17.07 6.06
C ALA A 279 -8.47 15.74 5.57
N LEU A 280 -9.80 15.59 5.68
CA LEU A 280 -10.52 14.44 5.19
C LEU A 280 -10.41 14.30 3.67
N ASP A 281 -10.67 15.38 2.94
CA ASP A 281 -10.59 15.37 1.47
C ASP A 281 -9.19 14.97 0.99
N LEU A 282 -8.14 15.51 1.61
CA LEU A 282 -6.76 15.15 1.31
C LEU A 282 -6.42 13.69 1.67
N ALA A 283 -6.94 13.18 2.78
CA ALA A 283 -6.72 11.79 3.20
C ALA A 283 -7.39 10.82 2.22
N ILE A 284 -8.61 11.12 1.76
CA ILE A 284 -9.33 10.33 0.76
C ILE A 284 -8.59 10.38 -0.58
N GLU A 285 -8.25 11.57 -1.08
CA GLU A 285 -7.53 11.74 -2.35
C GLU A 285 -6.23 10.94 -2.37
N ASN A 286 -5.40 11.06 -1.31
CA ASN A 286 -4.15 10.32 -1.22
C ASN A 286 -4.35 8.79 -1.11
N SER A 287 -5.44 8.35 -0.47
CA SER A 287 -5.76 6.93 -0.36
C SER A 287 -6.25 6.38 -1.70
N ASP A 288 -7.10 7.11 -2.41
CA ASP A 288 -7.60 6.67 -3.72
C ASP A 288 -6.47 6.60 -4.75
N ASP A 289 -5.52 7.53 -4.74
CA ASP A 289 -4.30 7.47 -5.57
C ASP A 289 -3.47 6.20 -5.32
N ALA A 290 -3.47 5.66 -4.11
CA ALA A 290 -2.76 4.44 -3.77
C ALA A 290 -3.42 3.18 -4.37
N PHE A 291 -4.74 3.21 -4.58
CA PHE A 291 -5.55 2.06 -5.04
C PHE A 291 -6.06 2.17 -6.48
N ILE A 292 -5.52 3.11 -7.29
CA ILE A 292 -5.98 3.38 -8.65
C ILE A 292 -5.65 2.28 -9.68
N PHE A 293 -4.76 1.36 -9.36
CA PHE A 293 -4.26 0.37 -10.33
C PHE A 293 -5.30 -0.68 -10.71
N PRO A 294 -5.41 -1.04 -12.01
CA PRO A 294 -6.23 -2.17 -12.45
C PRO A 294 -5.79 -3.48 -11.75
N PRO A 295 -6.76 -4.35 -11.39
CA PRO A 295 -8.18 -4.28 -11.74
C PRO A 295 -9.09 -3.65 -10.66
N TYR A 296 -8.54 -2.94 -9.68
CA TYR A 296 -9.25 -2.48 -8.48
C TYR A 296 -10.57 -1.74 -8.79
N ALA A 297 -10.53 -0.69 -9.61
CA ALA A 297 -11.72 0.09 -9.93
C ALA A 297 -12.86 -0.73 -10.56
N GLU A 298 -12.50 -1.77 -11.32
CA GLU A 298 -13.46 -2.66 -11.97
C GLU A 298 -14.05 -3.68 -11.00
N LEU A 299 -13.29 -4.04 -9.97
CA LEU A 299 -13.70 -5.01 -8.95
C LEU A 299 -14.57 -4.39 -7.86
N LEU A 300 -14.50 -3.07 -7.64
CA LEU A 300 -15.22 -2.38 -6.55
C LEU A 300 -16.69 -2.78 -6.46
N LYS A 301 -17.40 -2.80 -7.58
CA LYS A 301 -18.85 -3.12 -7.61
C LYS A 301 -19.18 -4.55 -7.23
N TYR A 302 -18.19 -5.44 -7.19
CA TYR A 302 -18.36 -6.85 -6.86
C TYR A 302 -17.88 -7.21 -5.46
N ILE A 303 -17.12 -6.33 -4.77
CA ILE A 303 -16.62 -6.60 -3.43
C ILE A 303 -17.78 -6.65 -2.44
N SER A 304 -17.84 -7.74 -1.67
CA SER A 304 -18.79 -7.93 -0.58
C SER A 304 -18.08 -8.61 0.59
N ILE A 305 -17.98 -7.93 1.73
CA ILE A 305 -17.33 -8.45 2.93
C ILE A 305 -18.26 -8.30 4.13
N ASN A 306 -18.52 -9.40 4.81
CA ASN A 306 -19.46 -9.44 5.94
C ASN A 306 -20.85 -8.86 5.60
N GLY A 307 -21.33 -9.13 4.38
CA GLY A 307 -22.62 -8.64 3.89
C GLY A 307 -22.66 -7.18 3.47
N LYS A 308 -21.53 -6.45 3.53
CA LYS A 308 -21.40 -5.06 3.10
C LYS A 308 -20.71 -4.96 1.75
N THR A 309 -21.23 -4.10 0.89
CA THR A 309 -20.63 -3.75 -0.40
C THR A 309 -19.39 -2.86 -0.21
N ALA A 310 -18.54 -2.75 -1.25
CA ALA A 310 -17.40 -1.84 -1.20
C ALA A 310 -17.83 -0.39 -0.94
N LEU A 311 -18.94 0.07 -1.51
CA LEU A 311 -19.42 1.44 -1.29
C LEU A 311 -19.80 1.69 0.17
N GLU A 312 -20.52 0.75 0.78
CA GLU A 312 -20.85 0.83 2.22
C GLU A 312 -19.61 0.83 3.10
N LEU A 313 -18.60 0.01 2.75
CA LEU A 313 -17.32 0.00 3.47
C LEU A 313 -16.54 1.30 3.29
N LEU A 314 -16.53 1.91 2.10
CA LEU A 314 -15.90 3.22 1.89
C LEU A 314 -16.60 4.35 2.66
N GLU A 315 -17.93 4.29 2.80
CA GLU A 315 -18.66 5.24 3.68
C GLU A 315 -18.34 5.01 5.16
N GLU A 316 -18.10 3.77 5.58
CA GLU A 316 -17.60 3.47 6.91
C GLU A 316 -16.18 4.00 7.12
N GLU A 317 -15.28 3.79 6.16
CA GLU A 317 -13.92 4.34 6.20
C GLU A 317 -13.95 5.86 6.38
N LYS A 318 -14.82 6.55 5.64
CA LYS A 318 -15.01 7.99 5.78
C LYS A 318 -15.42 8.40 7.21
N LYS A 319 -16.35 7.67 7.82
CA LYS A 319 -16.76 7.91 9.22
C LYS A 319 -15.61 7.68 10.21
N LEU A 320 -14.84 6.60 10.02
CA LEU A 320 -13.65 6.32 10.82
C LEU A 320 -12.59 7.41 10.66
N LEU A 321 -12.35 7.89 9.43
CA LEU A 321 -11.43 8.98 9.14
C LEU A 321 -11.87 10.27 9.82
N ILE A 322 -13.14 10.65 9.77
CA ILE A 322 -13.66 11.83 10.46
C ILE A 322 -13.40 11.72 11.96
N SER A 323 -13.70 10.57 12.57
CA SER A 323 -13.46 10.34 13.99
C SER A 323 -11.99 10.46 14.36
N PHE A 324 -11.10 9.87 13.56
CA PHE A 324 -9.65 9.96 13.76
C PHE A 324 -9.13 11.39 13.62
N LEU A 325 -9.47 12.07 12.52
CA LEU A 325 -9.00 13.42 12.21
C LEU A 325 -9.50 14.48 13.18
N SER A 326 -10.69 14.29 13.77
CA SER A 326 -11.24 15.17 14.81
C SER A 326 -10.47 15.06 16.13
N GLY A 327 -9.75 13.96 16.35
CA GLY A 327 -8.96 13.73 17.57
C GLY A 327 -7.50 14.17 17.50
N ILE A 328 -7.04 14.67 16.35
CA ILE A 328 -5.65 15.05 16.10
C ILE A 328 -5.53 16.42 15.41
N SER A 329 -4.33 17.01 15.42
CA SER A 329 -4.07 18.24 14.66
C SER A 329 -3.56 17.90 13.26
N CYS A 330 -4.15 18.51 12.23
CA CYS A 330 -3.77 18.30 10.83
C CYS A 330 -3.09 19.53 10.26
N TYR A 331 -2.04 19.33 9.45
CA TYR A 331 -1.25 20.40 8.88
C TYR A 331 -0.93 20.12 7.41
N MET A 332 -1.01 21.15 6.55
CA MET A 332 -0.39 21.16 5.23
C MET A 332 1.03 21.72 5.35
N VAL A 333 2.01 20.97 4.88
CA VAL A 333 3.42 21.39 4.84
C VAL A 333 3.85 21.45 3.38
N LYS A 334 4.00 22.67 2.86
CA LYS A 334 4.43 22.92 1.51
C LYS A 334 5.92 23.23 1.48
N SER A 335 6.67 22.65 0.53
CA SER A 335 8.08 22.95 0.32
C SER A 335 8.54 22.58 -1.07
N GLU A 336 9.02 23.56 -1.85
CA GLU A 336 9.66 23.34 -3.15
C GLU A 336 10.94 22.52 -3.05
N THR A 337 11.73 22.75 -2.00
CA THR A 337 13.04 22.13 -1.78
C THR A 337 12.96 20.80 -1.05
N ARG A 338 11.75 20.32 -0.69
CA ARG A 338 11.52 19.13 0.13
C ARG A 338 12.13 19.22 1.54
N ALA A 339 12.11 20.43 2.11
CA ALA A 339 12.64 20.69 3.46
C ALA A 339 11.65 20.33 4.58
N TRP A 340 10.66 19.46 4.31
CA TRP A 340 9.60 19.08 5.25
C TRP A 340 10.14 18.60 6.59
N PHE A 341 11.23 17.80 6.60
CA PHE A 341 11.84 17.34 7.82
C PHE A 341 12.11 18.50 8.79
N ASN A 342 12.82 19.55 8.32
CA ASN A 342 13.17 20.68 9.16
C ASN A 342 11.94 21.50 9.59
N MET A 343 10.93 21.61 8.74
CA MET A 343 9.70 22.35 9.04
C MET A 343 8.88 21.65 10.11
N ILE A 344 8.72 20.31 9.99
CA ILE A 344 7.98 19.47 10.93
C ILE A 344 8.69 19.46 12.29
N ILE A 345 10.01 19.21 12.33
CA ILE A 345 10.76 19.15 13.59
C ILE A 345 10.70 20.49 14.34
N LYS A 346 10.89 21.61 13.64
CA LYS A 346 10.74 22.94 14.26
C LYS A 346 9.34 23.16 14.85
N SER A 347 8.29 22.60 14.24
CA SER A 347 6.93 22.71 14.76
C SER A 347 6.69 21.84 15.99
N THR A 348 7.29 20.66 16.05
CA THR A 348 7.19 19.76 17.21
C THR A 348 8.00 20.24 18.41
N GLU A 349 9.21 20.80 18.19
CA GLU A 349 10.07 21.34 19.24
C GLU A 349 9.52 22.63 19.86
N LYS A 350 8.68 23.41 19.16
CA LYS A 350 8.01 24.59 19.73
C LYS A 350 6.82 24.26 20.64
N LYS A 351 6.31 23.02 20.58
CA LYS A 351 5.16 22.57 21.39
C LYS A 351 5.57 21.76 22.64
N ALA A 352 6.82 21.33 22.73
CA ALA A 352 7.44 20.67 23.87
C ALA A 352 8.07 21.69 24.81
#